data_0db9ec6cca79ec2a2f69a5af0f666ddd
#
_entry.id   0db9ec6cca79ec2a2f69a5af0f666ddd
#
_cell.length_a   1.000
_cell.length_b   1.000
_cell.length_c   1.000
_cell.angle_alpha   90.00
_cell.angle_beta   90.00
_cell.angle_gamma   90.00
#
_symmetry.space_group_name_H-M   'P 1'
#
loop_
_entity.id
_entity.type
_entity.pdbx_description
1 polymer ?
#
loop_
_entity_poly.entity_id
_entity_poly.type
_entity_poly.pdbx_seq_one_letter_code
_entity_poly.pdbx_strand_id
1 'polypeptide(L)'
;MKPDESPQYWDSISRTFTKDAHHSLWRSHSDQINMSLLEDWLGSRQVTNLLKTDLFDEAVSLGLYPLLSEHAGGVYGIDLAAESADEAKKQFPELEAVCADVRKLPFSDNQFDLIVSNSTLDHFQSKKEIDVGFQELFRVLGEGGELLISLDNLQNPIVGLRNLLPYRLLNRLKLVPYFVGKTFGRRGFAAALEKAGFEVLETKAIMHCPRVFAVAVSGILQRRASEKSQRRFLAFLQQFEFFGRLPTRFFTGYFVAIRARKPADPQSKKP
;
A
#
# COMPACT_ATOMS: atom_id res chain seq x y z
N MET A 1 11.71 14.10 -20.48
CA MET A 1 11.67 12.64 -20.42
C MET A 1 10.68 12.28 -19.35
N LYS A 2 9.68 11.45 -19.61
CA LYS A 2 8.74 10.96 -18.60
C LYS A 2 9.51 10.16 -17.55
N PRO A 3 9.04 10.09 -16.29
CA PRO A 3 9.57 9.14 -15.31
C PRO A 3 9.48 7.72 -15.92
N ASP A 4 10.45 6.90 -15.60
CA ASP A 4 10.46 5.53 -16.05
C ASP A 4 9.56 4.70 -15.14
N GLU A 5 8.56 4.01 -15.70
CA GLU A 5 7.65 3.09 -15.00
C GLU A 5 7.90 1.64 -15.48
N SER A 6 9.04 1.42 -16.15
CA SER A 6 9.36 0.08 -16.65
C SER A 6 9.63 -0.91 -15.51
N PRO A 7 9.40 -2.20 -15.71
CA PRO A 7 9.84 -3.23 -14.78
C PRO A 7 11.32 -3.10 -14.42
N GLN A 8 12.18 -2.77 -15.37
CA GLN A 8 13.62 -2.58 -15.14
C GLN A 8 13.94 -1.43 -14.19
N TYR A 9 13.16 -0.34 -14.23
CA TYR A 9 13.29 0.74 -13.27
C TYR A 9 12.97 0.25 -11.84
N TRP A 10 11.86 -0.46 -11.68
CA TRP A 10 11.44 -0.98 -10.39
C TRP A 10 12.38 -2.08 -9.87
N ASP A 11 12.89 -2.94 -10.73
CA ASP A 11 13.98 -3.88 -10.39
C ASP A 11 15.21 -3.14 -9.84
N SER A 12 15.61 -2.03 -10.46
CA SER A 12 16.75 -1.23 -9.99
C SER A 12 16.50 -0.59 -8.61
N ILE A 13 15.27 -0.14 -8.36
CA ILE A 13 14.84 0.38 -7.05
C ILE A 13 14.85 -0.75 -6.02
N SER A 14 14.22 -1.89 -6.32
CA SER A 14 14.21 -3.06 -5.46
C SER A 14 15.63 -3.44 -5.03
N ARG A 15 16.56 -3.62 -5.95
CA ARG A 15 17.98 -3.93 -5.65
C ARG A 15 18.65 -2.92 -4.75
N THR A 16 18.34 -1.65 -4.91
CA THR A 16 18.93 -0.59 -4.09
C THR A 16 18.47 -0.71 -2.65
N PHE A 17 17.16 -0.92 -2.44
CA PHE A 17 16.57 -0.97 -1.12
C PHE A 17 16.71 -2.33 -0.42
N THR A 18 16.81 -3.44 -1.16
CA THR A 18 17.08 -4.77 -0.60
C THR A 18 18.47 -4.84 0.05
N LYS A 19 19.46 -4.16 -0.54
CA LYS A 19 20.82 -4.07 0.00
C LYS A 19 20.95 -3.06 1.16
N ASP A 20 19.97 -2.17 1.32
CA ASP A 20 20.03 -1.10 2.30
C ASP A 20 19.21 -1.43 3.56
N ALA A 21 19.88 -2.10 4.52
CA ALA A 21 19.32 -2.35 5.83
C ALA A 21 18.94 -1.06 6.60
N HIS A 22 19.29 0.13 6.09
CA HIS A 22 19.13 1.40 6.79
C HIS A 22 17.68 1.89 6.96
N HIS A 23 16.72 1.26 6.31
CA HIS A 23 15.31 1.64 6.41
C HIS A 23 14.44 0.64 7.21
N SER A 24 15.04 -0.39 7.82
CA SER A 24 14.27 -1.44 8.51
C SER A 24 13.44 -0.88 9.69
N LEU A 25 13.97 0.09 10.44
CA LEU A 25 13.24 0.71 11.55
C LEU A 25 12.01 1.50 11.08
N TRP A 26 12.15 2.24 9.97
CA TRP A 26 11.01 2.93 9.35
C TRP A 26 9.98 1.94 8.79
N ARG A 27 10.43 0.88 8.12
CA ARG A 27 9.53 -0.17 7.62
C ARG A 27 8.75 -0.83 8.76
N SER A 28 9.42 -1.20 9.85
CA SER A 28 8.73 -1.74 11.04
C SER A 28 7.60 -0.83 11.55
N HIS A 29 7.80 0.49 11.52
CA HIS A 29 6.73 1.44 11.86
C HIS A 29 5.60 1.41 10.83
N SER A 30 5.94 1.45 9.53
CA SER A 30 4.95 1.39 8.44
C SER A 30 4.13 0.11 8.49
N ASP A 31 4.79 -1.04 8.66
CA ASP A 31 4.14 -2.35 8.77
C ASP A 31 3.18 -2.40 9.97
N GLN A 32 3.61 -1.90 11.14
CA GLN A 32 2.74 -1.84 12.32
C GLN A 32 1.47 -1.01 12.08
N ILE A 33 1.57 0.14 11.39
CA ILE A 33 0.40 0.96 11.06
C ILE A 33 -0.53 0.20 10.11
N ASN A 34 0.01 -0.42 9.06
CA ASN A 34 -0.77 -1.18 8.10
C ASN A 34 -1.38 -2.43 8.74
N MET A 35 -0.62 -3.18 9.56
CA MET A 35 -1.15 -4.33 10.30
C MET A 35 -2.30 -3.93 11.21
N SER A 36 -2.15 -2.88 12.03
CA SER A 36 -3.22 -2.39 12.89
C SER A 36 -4.49 -1.98 12.12
N LEU A 37 -4.34 -1.39 10.92
CA LEU A 37 -5.46 -1.08 10.05
C LEU A 37 -6.15 -2.35 9.54
N LEU A 38 -5.36 -3.33 9.09
CA LEU A 38 -5.89 -4.59 8.57
C LEU A 38 -6.56 -5.43 9.67
N GLU A 39 -5.95 -5.54 10.84
CA GLU A 39 -6.54 -6.21 12.01
C GLU A 39 -7.91 -5.63 12.38
N ASP A 40 -8.02 -4.28 12.40
CA ASP A 40 -9.27 -3.60 12.69
C ASP A 40 -10.35 -3.85 11.62
N TRP A 41 -9.97 -3.98 10.36
CA TRP A 41 -10.90 -4.19 9.25
C TRP A 41 -11.22 -5.67 8.99
N LEU A 42 -10.30 -6.57 9.27
CA LEU A 42 -10.49 -8.02 9.05
C LEU A 42 -11.18 -8.67 10.25
N GLY A 43 -10.84 -8.26 11.49
CA GLY A 43 -11.35 -8.91 12.71
C GLY A 43 -11.02 -10.41 12.71
N SER A 44 -12.03 -11.25 12.82
CA SER A 44 -11.90 -12.73 12.76
C SER A 44 -12.25 -13.32 11.37
N ARG A 45 -12.32 -12.49 10.33
CA ARG A 45 -12.73 -12.93 9.00
C ARG A 45 -11.70 -13.90 8.42
N GLN A 46 -12.19 -14.97 7.81
CA GLN A 46 -11.42 -15.90 6.99
C GLN A 46 -11.90 -15.81 5.55
N VAL A 47 -11.00 -15.90 4.60
CA VAL A 47 -11.27 -15.90 3.17
C VAL A 47 -10.56 -17.07 2.48
N THR A 48 -11.05 -17.46 1.30
CA THR A 48 -10.41 -18.53 0.55
C THR A 48 -9.17 -18.02 -0.16
N ASN A 49 -9.33 -16.96 -0.98
CA ASN A 49 -8.25 -16.39 -1.78
C ASN A 49 -8.09 -14.90 -1.50
N LEU A 50 -6.85 -14.50 -1.20
CA LEU A 50 -6.47 -13.12 -0.98
C LEU A 50 -5.40 -12.70 -2.01
N LEU A 51 -5.55 -11.50 -2.58
CA LEU A 51 -4.54 -10.87 -3.45
C LEU A 51 -3.89 -9.67 -2.75
N LYS A 52 -2.56 -9.61 -2.75
CA LYS A 52 -1.74 -8.44 -2.38
C LYS A 52 -1.09 -7.85 -3.63
N THR A 53 -1.16 -6.52 -3.83
CA THR A 53 -0.73 -5.87 -5.09
C THR A 53 0.67 -5.28 -5.08
N ASP A 54 1.47 -5.52 -4.06
CA ASP A 54 2.87 -5.09 -3.94
C ASP A 54 3.60 -6.08 -3.04
N LEU A 55 4.74 -6.56 -3.44
CA LEU A 55 5.53 -7.56 -2.71
C LEU A 55 6.89 -7.03 -2.24
N PHE A 56 7.14 -5.73 -2.40
CA PHE A 56 8.43 -5.17 -2.03
C PHE A 56 8.76 -5.37 -0.54
N ASP A 57 7.79 -5.15 0.36
CA ASP A 57 8.02 -5.33 1.79
C ASP A 57 8.24 -6.81 2.13
N GLU A 58 7.53 -7.73 1.48
CA GLU A 58 7.71 -9.18 1.61
C GLU A 58 9.06 -9.67 1.03
N ALA A 59 9.62 -8.97 0.05
CA ALA A 59 10.93 -9.28 -0.50
C ALA A 59 12.09 -8.89 0.43
N VAL A 60 11.89 -7.89 1.29
CA VAL A 60 12.97 -7.32 2.12
C VAL A 60 12.78 -7.50 3.63
N SER A 61 11.56 -7.85 4.06
CA SER A 61 11.17 -8.06 5.45
C SER A 61 9.97 -9.00 5.53
N LEU A 62 9.38 -9.16 6.71
CA LEU A 62 8.17 -9.97 6.86
C LEU A 62 6.95 -9.35 6.14
N GLY A 63 6.94 -8.03 5.96
CA GLY A 63 5.82 -7.31 5.40
C GLY A 63 4.50 -7.58 6.12
N LEU A 64 3.44 -7.71 5.36
CA LEU A 64 2.11 -8.04 5.86
C LEU A 64 1.76 -9.53 5.73
N TYR A 65 2.60 -10.32 5.05
CA TYR A 65 2.30 -11.72 4.72
C TYR A 65 1.94 -12.58 5.95
N PRO A 66 2.63 -12.50 7.11
CA PRO A 66 2.25 -13.30 8.27
C PRO A 66 0.79 -13.06 8.69
N LEU A 67 0.38 -11.80 8.78
CA LEU A 67 -1.02 -11.45 9.09
C LEU A 67 -1.98 -11.95 8.02
N LEU A 68 -1.66 -11.73 6.75
CA LEU A 68 -2.53 -12.10 5.63
C LEU A 68 -2.71 -13.62 5.52
N SER A 69 -1.67 -14.40 5.78
CA SER A 69 -1.71 -15.87 5.78
C SER A 69 -2.53 -16.45 6.92
N GLU A 70 -2.68 -15.74 8.04
CA GLU A 70 -3.59 -16.13 9.12
C GLU A 70 -5.07 -15.95 8.73
N HIS A 71 -5.36 -15.09 7.75
CA HIS A 71 -6.73 -14.74 7.33
C HIS A 71 -7.17 -15.36 6.01
N ALA A 72 -6.28 -16.05 5.27
CA ALA A 72 -6.58 -16.59 3.95
C ALA A 72 -6.09 -18.03 3.78
N GLY A 73 -6.89 -18.84 3.09
CA GLY A 73 -6.50 -20.19 2.69
C GLY A 73 -5.41 -20.20 1.61
N GLY A 74 -5.40 -19.19 0.73
CA GLY A 74 -4.37 -18.95 -0.28
C GLY A 74 -4.05 -17.47 -0.40
N VAL A 75 -2.75 -17.11 -0.34
CA VAL A 75 -2.28 -15.73 -0.52
C VAL A 75 -1.55 -15.63 -1.86
N TYR A 76 -2.08 -14.78 -2.72
CA TYR A 76 -1.49 -14.40 -3.99
C TYR A 76 -0.88 -13.02 -3.87
N GLY A 77 0.23 -12.79 -4.56
CA GLY A 77 0.86 -11.50 -4.58
C GLY A 77 1.37 -11.12 -5.96
N ILE A 78 1.31 -9.84 -6.30
CA ILE A 78 1.92 -9.33 -7.51
C ILE A 78 2.94 -8.25 -7.21
N ASP A 79 3.96 -8.16 -8.05
CA ASP A 79 4.86 -7.02 -8.13
C ASP A 79 5.24 -6.77 -9.58
N LEU A 80 5.43 -5.51 -9.97
CA LEU A 80 5.92 -5.16 -11.31
C LEU A 80 7.41 -5.49 -11.46
N ALA A 81 8.18 -5.48 -10.37
CA ALA A 81 9.55 -5.92 -10.30
C ALA A 81 9.62 -7.45 -10.13
N ALA A 82 10.16 -8.15 -11.13
CA ALA A 82 10.31 -9.60 -11.07
C ALA A 82 11.19 -10.02 -9.88
N GLU A 83 12.23 -9.23 -9.56
CA GLU A 83 13.12 -9.49 -8.43
C GLU A 83 12.37 -9.46 -7.09
N SER A 84 11.45 -8.48 -6.88
CA SER A 84 10.62 -8.44 -5.67
C SER A 84 9.72 -9.66 -5.55
N ALA A 85 9.07 -10.07 -6.64
CA ALA A 85 8.23 -11.26 -6.65
C ALA A 85 9.02 -12.54 -6.33
N ASP A 86 10.20 -12.70 -6.94
CA ASP A 86 11.08 -13.86 -6.73
C ASP A 86 11.61 -13.92 -5.29
N GLU A 87 12.07 -12.79 -4.73
CA GLU A 87 12.58 -12.75 -3.35
C GLU A 87 11.47 -12.98 -2.33
N ALA A 88 10.28 -12.41 -2.54
CA ALA A 88 9.12 -12.67 -1.69
C ALA A 88 8.73 -14.16 -1.71
N LYS A 89 8.71 -14.81 -2.88
CA LYS A 89 8.45 -16.26 -3.02
C LYS A 89 9.50 -17.12 -2.33
N LYS A 90 10.78 -16.73 -2.40
CA LYS A 90 11.86 -17.45 -1.68
C LYS A 90 11.68 -17.34 -0.17
N GLN A 91 11.29 -16.14 0.32
CA GLN A 91 11.08 -15.91 1.75
C GLN A 91 9.83 -16.62 2.27
N PHE A 92 8.77 -16.65 1.46
CA PHE A 92 7.49 -17.27 1.79
C PHE A 92 7.09 -18.29 0.72
N PRO A 93 7.53 -19.55 0.83
CA PRO A 93 7.25 -20.59 -0.17
C PRO A 93 5.75 -20.85 -0.45
N GLU A 94 4.88 -20.57 0.51
CA GLU A 94 3.42 -20.72 0.36
C GLU A 94 2.76 -19.52 -0.38
N LEU A 95 3.46 -18.40 -0.53
CA LEU A 95 2.97 -17.24 -1.28
C LEU A 95 2.97 -17.52 -2.78
N GLU A 96 1.85 -17.36 -3.46
CA GLU A 96 1.74 -17.41 -4.92
C GLU A 96 2.13 -16.07 -5.53
N ALA A 97 3.46 -15.82 -5.68
CA ALA A 97 3.99 -14.56 -6.20
C ALA A 97 4.08 -14.57 -7.72
N VAL A 98 3.60 -13.50 -8.36
CA VAL A 98 3.57 -13.33 -9.82
C VAL A 98 4.10 -11.95 -10.21
N CYS A 99 5.03 -11.89 -11.17
CA CYS A 99 5.43 -10.61 -11.78
C CYS A 99 4.30 -10.12 -12.70
N ALA A 100 3.61 -9.05 -12.32
CA ALA A 100 2.47 -8.53 -13.07
C ALA A 100 2.22 -7.04 -12.81
N ASP A 101 1.60 -6.39 -13.80
CA ASP A 101 1.11 -5.01 -13.69
C ASP A 101 -0.34 -5.04 -13.18
N VAL A 102 -0.63 -4.28 -12.14
CA VAL A 102 -1.98 -4.18 -11.57
C VAL A 102 -3.02 -3.64 -12.55
N ARG A 103 -2.59 -3.01 -13.64
CA ARG A 103 -3.47 -2.55 -14.74
C ARG A 103 -3.88 -3.69 -15.69
N LYS A 104 -3.25 -4.87 -15.58
CA LYS A 104 -3.54 -6.06 -16.38
C LYS A 104 -3.17 -7.32 -15.60
N LEU A 105 -4.07 -7.75 -14.75
CA LEU A 105 -3.86 -8.88 -13.85
C LEU A 105 -4.03 -10.23 -14.58
N PRO A 106 -3.09 -11.18 -14.41
CA PRO A 106 -3.16 -12.51 -15.02
C PRO A 106 -4.10 -13.46 -14.26
N PHE A 107 -5.20 -12.94 -13.72
CA PHE A 107 -6.16 -13.68 -12.91
C PHE A 107 -7.55 -13.67 -13.54
N SER A 108 -8.34 -14.68 -13.24
CA SER A 108 -9.73 -14.80 -13.69
C SER A 108 -10.62 -13.75 -13.01
N ASP A 109 -11.75 -13.45 -13.65
CA ASP A 109 -12.80 -12.65 -13.04
C ASP A 109 -13.29 -13.33 -11.77
N ASN A 110 -13.57 -12.53 -10.72
CA ASN A 110 -14.12 -13.00 -9.44
C ASN A 110 -13.28 -14.06 -8.71
N GLN A 111 -11.95 -14.06 -8.87
CA GLN A 111 -11.06 -15.06 -8.29
C GLN A 111 -10.80 -14.85 -6.79
N PHE A 112 -10.86 -13.61 -6.29
CA PHE A 112 -10.45 -13.26 -4.94
C PHE A 112 -11.61 -12.80 -4.07
N ASP A 113 -11.60 -13.20 -2.79
CA ASP A 113 -12.57 -12.76 -1.79
C ASP A 113 -12.12 -11.47 -1.10
N LEU A 114 -10.80 -11.22 -1.12
CA LEU A 114 -10.17 -10.08 -0.49
C LEU A 114 -8.98 -9.59 -1.32
N ILE A 115 -8.87 -8.28 -1.48
CA ILE A 115 -7.70 -7.64 -2.08
C ILE A 115 -7.13 -6.63 -1.10
N VAL A 116 -5.80 -6.66 -0.89
CA VAL A 116 -5.04 -5.69 -0.11
C VAL A 116 -4.08 -4.95 -1.04
N SER A 117 -4.22 -3.62 -1.14
CA SER A 117 -3.45 -2.76 -2.03
C SER A 117 -2.91 -1.55 -1.27
N ASN A 118 -1.68 -1.64 -0.79
CA ASN A 118 -1.06 -0.60 0.03
C ASN A 118 -0.09 0.24 -0.81
N SER A 119 -0.45 1.51 -1.11
CA SER A 119 0.42 2.48 -1.79
C SER A 119 1.05 1.95 -3.09
N THR A 120 0.30 1.18 -3.87
CA THR A 120 0.73 0.62 -5.16
C THR A 120 0.37 1.56 -6.31
N LEU A 121 -0.90 2.02 -6.36
CA LEU A 121 -1.43 2.75 -7.50
C LEU A 121 -1.02 4.23 -7.53
N ASP A 122 -0.51 4.79 -6.46
CA ASP A 122 0.02 6.15 -6.37
C ASP A 122 1.40 6.33 -7.03
N HIS A 123 1.94 5.26 -7.62
CA HIS A 123 3.12 5.31 -8.48
C HIS A 123 2.80 5.60 -9.96
N PHE A 124 1.55 5.64 -10.38
CA PHE A 124 1.18 5.94 -11.76
C PHE A 124 1.25 7.44 -12.10
N GLN A 125 1.61 7.74 -13.35
CA GLN A 125 1.78 9.12 -13.83
C GLN A 125 0.45 9.86 -13.97
N SER A 126 -0.65 9.15 -14.17
CA SER A 126 -1.97 9.74 -14.40
C SER A 126 -3.06 9.06 -13.60
N LYS A 127 -4.11 9.84 -13.27
CA LYS A 127 -5.31 9.28 -12.65
C LYS A 127 -6.05 8.28 -13.55
N LYS A 128 -5.89 8.39 -14.88
CA LYS A 128 -6.48 7.41 -15.82
C LYS A 128 -5.87 6.02 -15.63
N GLU A 129 -4.58 5.94 -15.37
CA GLU A 129 -3.91 4.66 -15.09
C GLU A 129 -4.36 4.07 -13.77
N ILE A 130 -4.56 4.92 -12.75
CA ILE A 130 -5.16 4.49 -11.47
C ILE A 130 -6.58 3.95 -11.70
N ASP A 131 -7.40 4.66 -12.51
CA ASP A 131 -8.76 4.20 -12.85
C ASP A 131 -8.74 2.83 -13.54
N VAL A 132 -7.75 2.55 -14.42
CA VAL A 132 -7.57 1.23 -15.05
C VAL A 132 -7.24 0.18 -14.00
N GLY A 133 -6.32 0.47 -13.07
CA GLY A 133 -6.02 -0.41 -11.94
C GLY A 133 -7.26 -0.72 -11.10
N PHE A 134 -8.09 0.28 -10.78
CA PHE A 134 -9.34 0.05 -10.04
C PHE A 134 -10.31 -0.88 -10.78
N GLN A 135 -10.41 -0.75 -12.12
CA GLN A 135 -11.25 -1.63 -12.93
C GLN A 135 -10.75 -3.07 -12.92
N GLU A 136 -9.43 -3.28 -12.99
CA GLU A 136 -8.83 -4.62 -12.90
C GLU A 136 -9.01 -5.23 -11.52
N LEU A 137 -8.80 -4.46 -10.45
CA LEU A 137 -9.09 -4.93 -9.08
C LEU A 137 -10.57 -5.29 -8.91
N PHE A 138 -11.47 -4.49 -9.48
CA PHE A 138 -12.91 -4.80 -9.49
C PHE A 138 -13.22 -6.08 -10.27
N ARG A 139 -12.59 -6.29 -11.43
CA ARG A 139 -12.78 -7.48 -12.25
C ARG A 139 -12.41 -8.76 -11.52
N VAL A 140 -11.23 -8.79 -10.89
CA VAL A 140 -10.71 -10.01 -10.25
C VAL A 140 -11.29 -10.25 -8.85
N LEU A 141 -11.89 -9.22 -8.21
CA LEU A 141 -12.57 -9.36 -6.94
C LEU A 141 -13.93 -10.04 -7.14
N GLY A 142 -14.25 -11.02 -6.31
CA GLY A 142 -15.53 -11.71 -6.30
C GLY A 142 -16.70 -10.85 -5.82
N GLU A 143 -17.91 -11.21 -6.17
CA GLU A 143 -19.12 -10.57 -5.65
C GLU A 143 -19.19 -10.67 -4.12
N GLY A 144 -19.47 -9.56 -3.45
CA GLY A 144 -19.42 -9.45 -1.99
C GLY A 144 -18.00 -9.43 -1.40
N GLY A 145 -16.99 -9.59 -2.23
CA GLY A 145 -15.56 -9.46 -1.84
C GLY A 145 -15.20 -8.04 -1.45
N GLU A 146 -14.11 -7.88 -0.72
CA GLU A 146 -13.67 -6.58 -0.22
C GLU A 146 -12.28 -6.18 -0.73
N LEU A 147 -12.14 -4.89 -0.99
CA LEU A 147 -10.88 -4.22 -1.31
C LEU A 147 -10.48 -3.33 -0.13
N LEU A 148 -9.29 -3.60 0.42
CA LEU A 148 -8.63 -2.76 1.41
C LEU A 148 -7.49 -2.04 0.71
N ILE A 149 -7.64 -0.73 0.49
CA ILE A 149 -6.70 0.02 -0.34
C ILE A 149 -6.28 1.32 0.31
N SER A 150 -4.98 1.65 0.18
CA SER A 150 -4.45 2.94 0.62
C SER A 150 -3.66 3.62 -0.48
N LEU A 151 -3.74 4.95 -0.52
CA LEU A 151 -2.96 5.83 -1.39
C LEU A 151 -2.43 7.01 -0.59
N ASP A 152 -1.38 7.64 -1.08
CA ASP A 152 -0.90 8.93 -0.59
C ASP A 152 -2.04 9.95 -0.54
N ASN A 153 -2.17 10.66 0.56
CA ASN A 153 -3.29 11.58 0.81
C ASN A 153 -3.02 12.99 0.28
N LEU A 154 -3.63 13.37 -0.82
CA LEU A 154 -3.47 14.70 -1.41
C LEU A 154 -3.92 15.85 -0.49
N GLN A 155 -4.73 15.59 0.54
CA GLN A 155 -5.14 16.60 1.52
C GLN A 155 -4.07 16.86 2.58
N ASN A 156 -3.09 15.95 2.74
CA ASN A 156 -1.91 16.20 3.58
C ASN A 156 -1.05 17.27 2.91
N PRO A 157 -0.69 18.37 3.62
CA PRO A 157 0.04 19.50 3.00
C PRO A 157 1.39 19.10 2.39
N ILE A 158 2.10 18.14 3.00
CA ILE A 158 3.40 17.66 2.49
C ILE A 158 3.20 16.89 1.18
N VAL A 159 2.20 16.01 1.14
CA VAL A 159 1.85 15.26 -0.07
C VAL A 159 1.32 16.19 -1.15
N GLY A 160 0.46 17.16 -0.79
CA GLY A 160 -0.05 18.17 -1.69
C GLY A 160 1.07 18.98 -2.35
N LEU A 161 2.01 19.51 -1.53
CA LEU A 161 3.17 20.26 -2.02
C LEU A 161 4.06 19.38 -2.93
N ARG A 162 4.34 18.14 -2.52
CA ARG A 162 5.11 17.19 -3.34
C ARG A 162 4.46 16.94 -4.71
N ASN A 163 3.14 16.81 -4.77
CA ASN A 163 2.42 16.58 -6.03
C ASN A 163 2.36 17.81 -6.96
N LEU A 164 2.61 19.02 -6.44
CA LEU A 164 2.72 20.26 -7.23
C LEU A 164 4.11 20.43 -7.84
N LEU A 165 5.14 19.90 -7.22
CA LEU A 165 6.52 20.07 -7.64
C LEU A 165 6.94 19.00 -8.66
N PRO A 166 7.77 19.34 -9.67
CA PRO A 166 8.30 18.36 -10.60
C PRO A 166 9.14 17.30 -9.89
N TYR A 167 8.91 16.02 -10.17
CA TYR A 167 9.67 14.89 -9.60
C TYR A 167 11.19 15.08 -9.71
N ARG A 168 11.68 15.56 -10.88
CA ARG A 168 13.11 15.79 -11.10
C ARG A 168 13.74 16.76 -10.09
N LEU A 169 12.99 17.81 -9.71
CA LEU A 169 13.46 18.76 -8.70
C LEU A 169 13.53 18.08 -7.34
N LEU A 170 12.48 17.34 -6.95
CA LEU A 170 12.42 16.62 -5.69
C LEU A 170 13.50 15.54 -5.56
N ASN A 171 13.73 14.79 -6.63
CA ASN A 171 14.76 13.75 -6.68
C ASN A 171 16.18 14.36 -6.63
N ARG A 172 16.43 15.46 -7.39
CA ARG A 172 17.71 16.19 -7.32
C ARG A 172 18.02 16.73 -5.92
N LEU A 173 16.99 17.16 -5.20
CA LEU A 173 17.09 17.60 -3.82
C LEU A 173 17.11 16.44 -2.80
N LYS A 174 17.08 15.19 -3.27
CA LYS A 174 17.01 13.96 -2.45
C LYS A 174 15.83 13.92 -1.48
N LEU A 175 14.73 14.61 -1.81
CA LEU A 175 13.50 14.62 -1.01
C LEU A 175 12.62 13.40 -1.29
N VAL A 176 12.71 12.83 -2.50
CA VAL A 176 12.05 11.57 -2.86
C VAL A 176 13.05 10.66 -3.56
N PRO A 177 13.23 9.41 -3.08
CA PRO A 177 14.24 8.49 -3.62
C PRO A 177 13.81 7.83 -4.93
N TYR A 178 12.52 7.67 -5.16
CA TYR A 178 11.92 7.04 -6.35
C TYR A 178 10.71 7.85 -6.82
N PHE A 179 10.18 7.47 -7.99
CA PHE A 179 9.03 8.15 -8.57
C PHE A 179 7.77 7.89 -7.72
N VAL A 180 7.11 8.97 -7.34
CA VAL A 180 5.78 8.98 -6.74
C VAL A 180 4.86 9.76 -7.66
N GLY A 181 3.80 9.11 -8.13
CA GLY A 181 2.92 9.61 -9.17
C GLY A 181 1.76 10.45 -8.67
N LYS A 182 0.61 10.26 -9.32
CA LYS A 182 -0.63 10.97 -8.98
C LYS A 182 -1.38 10.24 -7.88
N THR A 183 -2.13 11.01 -7.11
CA THR A 183 -2.98 10.49 -6.04
C THR A 183 -4.26 11.30 -5.91
N PHE A 184 -5.06 10.98 -4.90
CA PHE A 184 -6.34 11.60 -4.61
C PHE A 184 -6.40 12.14 -3.18
N GLY A 185 -7.27 13.12 -2.94
CA GLY A 185 -7.78 13.37 -1.59
C GLY A 185 -8.98 12.45 -1.32
N ARG A 186 -9.39 12.34 -0.06
CA ARG A 186 -10.45 11.44 0.41
C ARG A 186 -11.68 11.34 -0.51
N ARG A 187 -12.31 12.48 -0.83
CA ARG A 187 -13.54 12.50 -1.66
C ARG A 187 -13.29 12.03 -3.09
N GLY A 188 -12.18 12.45 -3.68
CA GLY A 188 -11.82 12.05 -5.04
C GLY A 188 -11.47 10.58 -5.13
N PHE A 189 -10.87 10.00 -4.09
CA PHE A 189 -10.54 8.58 -4.03
C PHE A 189 -11.81 7.73 -3.91
N ALA A 190 -12.72 8.08 -2.99
CA ALA A 190 -14.01 7.41 -2.87
C ALA A 190 -14.79 7.45 -4.20
N ALA A 191 -14.93 8.64 -4.80
CA ALA A 191 -15.64 8.79 -6.08
C ALA A 191 -15.00 8.00 -7.23
N ALA A 192 -13.67 7.84 -7.25
CA ALA A 192 -13.00 7.04 -8.27
C ALA A 192 -13.25 5.52 -8.09
N LEU A 193 -13.30 5.04 -6.85
CA LEU A 193 -13.69 3.66 -6.55
C LEU A 193 -15.17 3.39 -6.87
N GLU A 194 -16.06 4.31 -6.50
CA GLU A 194 -17.49 4.22 -6.81
C GLU A 194 -17.73 4.21 -8.34
N LYS A 195 -16.99 5.03 -9.09
CA LYS A 195 -17.00 5.02 -10.57
C LYS A 195 -16.56 3.68 -11.16
N ALA A 196 -15.62 2.98 -10.50
CA ALA A 196 -15.18 1.63 -10.90
C ALA A 196 -16.18 0.53 -10.51
N GLY A 197 -17.24 0.85 -9.75
CA GLY A 197 -18.31 -0.06 -9.34
C GLY A 197 -18.28 -0.50 -7.86
N PHE A 198 -17.28 -0.06 -7.10
CA PHE A 198 -17.18 -0.41 -5.68
C PHE A 198 -18.19 0.36 -4.82
N GLU A 199 -18.67 -0.27 -3.76
CA GLU A 199 -19.35 0.38 -2.63
C GLU A 199 -18.31 0.74 -1.57
N VAL A 200 -18.17 2.04 -1.25
CA VAL A 200 -17.24 2.50 -0.21
C VAL A 200 -17.88 2.30 1.16
N LEU A 201 -17.27 1.46 2.01
CA LEU A 201 -17.77 1.12 3.34
C LEU A 201 -17.19 2.03 4.42
N GLU A 202 -15.88 2.27 4.37
CA GLU A 202 -15.18 3.04 5.38
C GLU A 202 -13.97 3.79 4.78
N THR A 203 -13.65 4.94 5.37
CA THR A 203 -12.48 5.74 4.99
C THR A 203 -11.72 6.16 6.24
N LYS A 204 -10.43 5.85 6.30
CA LYS A 204 -9.51 6.26 7.37
C LYS A 204 -8.37 7.10 6.83
N ALA A 205 -7.77 7.89 7.71
CA ALA A 205 -6.46 8.50 7.49
C ALA A 205 -5.50 7.83 8.46
N ILE A 206 -4.33 7.46 7.98
CA ILE A 206 -3.31 6.72 8.75
C ILE A 206 -1.93 7.34 8.54
N MET A 207 -0.98 6.93 9.38
CA MET A 207 0.40 7.42 9.39
C MET A 207 0.47 8.93 9.63
N HIS A 208 0.16 9.32 10.86
CA HIS A 208 0.05 10.72 11.27
C HIS A 208 1.38 11.34 11.71
N CYS A 209 2.44 10.53 11.87
CA CYS A 209 3.74 11.03 12.25
C CYS A 209 4.35 11.92 11.13
N PRO A 210 5.21 12.91 11.49
CA PRO A 210 5.93 13.72 10.50
C PRO A 210 6.92 12.84 9.69
N ARG A 211 6.46 12.23 8.60
CA ARG A 211 7.15 11.15 7.85
C ARG A 211 8.60 11.52 7.49
N VAL A 212 8.84 12.73 6.97
CA VAL A 212 10.20 13.14 6.57
C VAL A 212 11.16 13.12 7.77
N PHE A 213 10.72 13.64 8.90
CA PHE A 213 11.49 13.61 10.16
C PHE A 213 11.64 12.16 10.67
N ALA A 214 10.57 11.40 10.68
CA ALA A 214 10.57 10.02 11.18
C ALA A 214 11.53 9.13 10.37
N VAL A 215 11.53 9.22 9.04
CA VAL A 215 12.46 8.49 8.15
C VAL A 215 13.91 8.90 8.43
N ALA A 216 14.21 10.19 8.51
CA ALA A 216 15.56 10.68 8.78
C ALA A 216 16.09 10.21 10.13
N VAL A 217 15.28 10.34 11.19
CA VAL A 217 15.66 9.91 12.56
C VAL A 217 15.77 8.39 12.64
N SER A 218 14.87 7.64 12.00
CA SER A 218 14.95 6.17 11.92
C SER A 218 16.30 5.72 11.35
N GLY A 219 16.76 6.31 10.26
CA GLY A 219 18.04 5.99 9.64
C GLY A 219 19.25 6.28 10.54
N ILE A 220 19.17 7.31 11.37
CA ILE A 220 20.23 7.64 12.35
C ILE A 220 20.22 6.64 13.52
N LEU A 221 19.03 6.39 14.09
CA LEU A 221 18.89 5.51 15.25
C LEU A 221 19.24 4.08 14.92
N GLN A 222 18.88 3.60 13.74
CA GLN A 222 19.22 2.26 13.30
C GLN A 222 20.73 2.00 13.27
N ARG A 223 21.53 3.00 12.90
CA ARG A 223 23.01 2.88 12.83
C ARG A 223 23.71 3.05 14.17
N ARG A 224 23.12 3.79 15.12
CA ARG A 224 23.84 4.31 16.29
C ARG A 224 23.18 3.99 17.63
N ALA A 225 21.91 3.63 17.65
CA ALA A 225 21.15 3.49 18.88
C ALA A 225 20.97 2.01 19.27
N SER A 226 20.86 1.77 20.58
CA SER A 226 20.48 0.45 21.10
C SER A 226 19.06 0.08 20.68
N GLU A 227 18.75 -1.21 20.62
CA GLU A 227 17.41 -1.72 20.34
C GLU A 227 16.34 -1.12 21.28
N LYS A 228 16.70 -0.89 22.55
CA LYS A 228 15.81 -0.25 23.52
C LYS A 228 15.43 1.17 23.08
N SER A 229 16.38 1.93 22.55
CA SER A 229 16.14 3.29 22.04
C SER A 229 15.32 3.27 20.75
N GLN A 230 15.57 2.29 19.87
CA GLN A 230 14.79 2.10 18.65
C GLN A 230 13.33 1.76 18.99
N ARG A 231 13.08 0.82 19.90
CA ARG A 231 11.72 0.48 20.37
C ARG A 231 11.01 1.66 21.01
N ARG A 232 11.69 2.49 21.81
CA ARG A 232 11.11 3.71 22.39
C ARG A 232 10.73 4.73 21.32
N PHE A 233 11.54 4.85 20.27
CA PHE A 233 11.25 5.74 19.15
C PHE A 233 10.03 5.25 18.35
N LEU A 234 9.92 3.95 18.07
CA LEU A 234 8.72 3.38 17.44
C LEU A 234 7.46 3.63 18.28
N ALA A 235 7.54 3.39 19.59
CA ALA A 235 6.43 3.68 20.51
C ALA A 235 6.05 5.17 20.54
N PHE A 236 7.03 6.07 20.41
CA PHE A 236 6.79 7.51 20.26
C PHE A 236 6.09 7.83 18.94
N LEU A 237 6.50 7.25 17.82
CA LEU A 237 5.85 7.46 16.53
C LEU A 237 4.40 6.95 16.54
N GLN A 238 4.12 5.85 17.21
CA GLN A 238 2.76 5.30 17.34
C GLN A 238 1.80 6.27 18.04
N GLN A 239 2.27 7.15 18.94
CA GLN A 239 1.41 8.12 19.63
C GLN A 239 0.78 9.12 18.65
N PHE A 240 1.39 9.37 17.49
CA PHE A 240 0.83 10.25 16.49
C PHE A 240 -0.47 9.72 15.87
N GLU A 241 -0.72 8.41 15.95
CA GLU A 241 -1.96 7.82 15.43
C GLU A 241 -3.21 8.27 16.23
N PHE A 242 -3.02 8.89 17.41
CA PHE A 242 -4.08 9.59 18.11
C PHE A 242 -4.76 10.65 17.22
N PHE A 243 -4.02 11.32 16.34
CA PHE A 243 -4.57 12.31 15.40
C PHE A 243 -5.63 11.73 14.44
N GLY A 244 -5.62 10.41 14.21
CA GLY A 244 -6.65 9.70 13.47
C GLY A 244 -8.06 9.81 14.05
N ARG A 245 -8.17 10.14 15.34
CA ARG A 245 -9.45 10.34 16.05
C ARG A 245 -9.99 11.77 15.91
N LEU A 246 -9.18 12.71 15.45
CA LEU A 246 -9.55 14.13 15.37
C LEU A 246 -10.28 14.46 14.05
N PRO A 247 -11.13 15.51 14.03
CA PRO A 247 -11.75 15.98 12.79
C PRO A 247 -10.74 16.35 11.68
N THR A 248 -9.53 16.76 12.08
CA THR A 248 -8.44 17.16 11.19
C THR A 248 -7.61 16.00 10.64
N ARG A 249 -7.99 14.74 10.92
CA ARG A 249 -7.23 13.53 10.56
C ARG A 249 -6.78 13.47 9.10
N PHE A 250 -7.59 13.94 8.16
CA PHE A 250 -7.23 13.94 6.74
C PHE A 250 -6.21 15.02 6.35
N PHE A 251 -5.89 15.97 7.23
CA PHE A 251 -4.78 16.90 7.03
C PHE A 251 -3.47 16.38 7.62
N THR A 252 -3.54 15.55 8.64
CA THR A 252 -2.35 15.01 9.32
C THR A 252 -1.93 13.65 8.79
N GLY A 253 -2.88 12.78 8.42
CA GLY A 253 -2.59 11.45 7.87
C GLY A 253 -1.89 11.52 6.53
N TYR A 254 -0.79 10.79 6.40
CA TYR A 254 -0.01 10.74 5.16
C TYR A 254 -0.70 9.91 4.09
N PHE A 255 -1.39 8.84 4.49
CA PHE A 255 -2.20 8.02 3.60
C PHE A 255 -3.69 8.18 3.89
N VAL A 256 -4.49 8.03 2.85
CA VAL A 256 -5.92 7.76 2.95
C VAL A 256 -6.15 6.30 2.60
N ALA A 257 -6.84 5.60 3.49
CA ALA A 257 -7.18 4.20 3.32
C ALA A 257 -8.70 4.06 3.18
N ILE A 258 -9.13 3.19 2.28
CA ILE A 258 -10.54 2.90 2.00
C ILE A 258 -10.76 1.39 2.07
N ARG A 259 -11.81 0.99 2.82
CA ARG A 259 -12.43 -0.31 2.74
C ARG A 259 -13.62 -0.21 1.80
N ALA A 260 -13.62 -0.98 0.74
CA ALA A 260 -14.66 -0.99 -0.26
C ALA A 260 -15.11 -2.43 -0.55
N ARG A 261 -16.30 -2.59 -1.12
CA ARG A 261 -16.88 -3.90 -1.46
C ARG A 261 -17.28 -3.91 -2.92
N LYS A 262 -17.12 -5.05 -3.58
CA LYS A 262 -17.81 -5.32 -4.83
C LYS A 262 -19.26 -5.73 -4.51
N PRO A 263 -20.27 -4.97 -4.95
CA PRO A 263 -21.66 -5.34 -4.72
C PRO A 263 -21.96 -6.72 -5.29
N ALA A 264 -22.80 -7.50 -4.61
CA ALA A 264 -23.34 -8.72 -5.19
C ALA A 264 -24.35 -8.37 -6.28
N ASP A 265 -24.32 -9.08 -7.42
CA ASP A 265 -25.34 -8.92 -8.44
C ASP A 265 -26.71 -9.31 -7.86
N PRO A 266 -27.71 -8.42 -7.87
CA PRO A 266 -29.05 -8.77 -7.40
C PRO A 266 -29.66 -9.98 -8.14
N GLN A 267 -29.17 -10.29 -9.34
CA GLN A 267 -29.65 -11.42 -10.15
C GLN A 267 -28.97 -12.76 -9.80
N SER A 268 -27.83 -12.77 -9.13
CA SER A 268 -27.12 -13.99 -8.73
C SER A 268 -27.85 -14.79 -7.61
N LYS A 269 -28.87 -14.19 -6.97
CA LYS A 269 -29.67 -14.80 -5.89
C LYS A 269 -30.98 -15.46 -6.36
N LYS A 270 -31.19 -15.68 -7.67
CA LYS A 270 -32.32 -16.50 -8.10
C LYS A 270 -31.93 -17.98 -8.08
N PRO A 271 -32.60 -18.81 -7.27
CA PRO A 271 -32.38 -20.27 -7.19
C PRO A 271 -32.72 -20.95 -8.50
#